data_00a2d7e48f4fb79deab9bbaab51a404b
#
_entry.id   00a2d7e48f4fb79deab9bbaab51a404b
#
_cell.length_a   1.000
_cell.length_b   1.000
_cell.length_c   1.000
_cell.angle_alpha   90.00
_cell.angle_beta   90.00
_cell.angle_gamma   90.00
#
_symmetry.space_group_name_H-M   'P 1'
#
loop_
_entity.id
_entity.type
_entity.pdbx_description
1 polymer ?
#
loop_
_entity_poly.entity_id
_entity_poly.type
_entity_poly.pdbx_seq_one_letter_code
_entity_poly.pdbx_strand_id
1 'polypeptide(L)'
;MWLMRVLQHLIALCFASTLLAAPPGATPLSPPAPPKSLAPHLPANWKVGTATLKVTPQKMLWMAGYAARKKPAEGKVQELFAKALALQDEQGNKLVFVTLDLIGVPQLMRRAVAAEAEKQFKLPQANLVMNASHTHSGPSLRTTPLTEAEKDNPKAKDAWEYTYKLQSDLVALIGKALTDMQPARLTWNKARCGFAMNRRRDYTLPPDHPNANKAPNPNGPVDHEVPALRVEAPDGTLKATLFGYACHNTSLGFYNWCGDYAGFAQEYLQEHRPGFTALFLMGCGGDQNPYPRRSDVVPGVTDLELSMQHGRSLSNAVEMALSVNPLAVAGPIRAAYEEIKLSYANKKREDHDYPVQVIKIGKDLTFITLGSEVVVDYSLRFKREFAGEAGVWVAGYSNDYTGYMPSLRVLKEGGYEAAAGWAEDVEDRIANKVHELYKKLD
;
A
#
# COMPACT_ATOMS: atom_id res chain seq x y z
N MET A 1 -36.64 -66.10 -17.30
CA MET A 1 -38.00 -65.70 -17.73
C MET A 1 -38.11 -64.19 -17.67
N TRP A 2 -38.37 -63.58 -18.84
CA TRP A 2 -38.72 -62.16 -19.12
C TRP A 2 -37.68 -61.10 -18.81
N LEU A 3 -36.84 -60.64 -19.76
CA LEU A 3 -37.01 -59.74 -20.91
C LEU A 3 -37.99 -58.57 -20.66
N MET A 4 -37.42 -57.35 -20.54
CA MET A 4 -37.94 -56.28 -21.37
C MET A 4 -36.94 -55.15 -21.52
N ARG A 5 -36.69 -54.74 -22.75
CA ARG A 5 -35.93 -53.61 -23.26
C ARG A 5 -36.60 -52.31 -22.85
N VAL A 6 -35.82 -51.30 -22.44
CA VAL A 6 -36.26 -49.90 -22.59
C VAL A 6 -35.15 -49.09 -23.21
N LEU A 7 -35.51 -48.50 -24.25
CA LEU A 7 -35.00 -47.58 -25.24
C LEU A 7 -34.09 -46.45 -24.65
N GLN A 8 -32.94 -46.33 -25.28
CA GLN A 8 -32.10 -45.13 -25.20
C GLN A 8 -32.80 -43.96 -25.92
N HIS A 9 -33.02 -42.85 -25.22
CA HIS A 9 -33.26 -41.58 -25.85
C HIS A 9 -32.12 -40.64 -25.44
N LEU A 10 -31.18 -40.44 -26.37
CA LEU A 10 -30.26 -39.29 -26.36
C LEU A 10 -31.10 -38.05 -26.57
N ILE A 11 -31.14 -37.19 -25.55
CA ILE A 11 -31.52 -35.78 -25.72
C ILE A 11 -30.23 -34.98 -25.77
N ALA A 12 -29.83 -34.63 -26.99
CA ALA A 12 -28.80 -33.62 -27.21
C ALA A 12 -29.43 -32.25 -26.91
N LEU A 13 -29.12 -31.69 -25.72
CA LEU A 13 -29.39 -30.28 -25.46
C LEU A 13 -28.32 -29.43 -26.19
N CYS A 14 -28.72 -28.93 -27.37
CA CYS A 14 -28.04 -27.78 -27.98
C CYS A 14 -28.24 -26.55 -27.08
N PHE A 15 -27.22 -26.14 -26.35
CA PHE A 15 -27.16 -24.79 -25.81
C PHE A 15 -26.96 -23.83 -26.99
N ALA A 16 -28.05 -23.31 -27.52
CA ALA A 16 -27.99 -22.11 -28.36
C ALA A 16 -27.63 -20.93 -27.49
N SER A 17 -26.38 -20.48 -27.55
CA SER A 17 -25.94 -19.18 -27.02
C SER A 17 -26.71 -18.13 -27.84
N THR A 18 -27.81 -17.65 -27.28
CA THR A 18 -28.45 -16.42 -27.77
C THR A 18 -27.55 -15.25 -27.38
N LEU A 19 -26.67 -14.86 -28.32
CA LEU A 19 -26.13 -13.51 -28.32
C LEU A 19 -27.34 -12.58 -28.40
N LEU A 20 -27.69 -11.94 -27.30
CA LEU A 20 -28.56 -10.78 -27.31
C LEU A 20 -27.87 -9.70 -28.13
N ALA A 21 -28.23 -9.58 -29.40
CA ALA A 21 -27.84 -8.47 -30.24
C ALA A 21 -28.38 -7.19 -29.56
N ALA A 22 -27.52 -6.23 -29.38
CA ALA A 22 -27.93 -4.91 -28.93
C ALA A 22 -29.01 -4.35 -29.87
N PRO A 23 -30.02 -3.64 -29.37
CA PRO A 23 -31.06 -3.08 -30.22
C PRO A 23 -30.44 -2.18 -31.29
N PRO A 24 -30.91 -2.29 -32.55
CA PRO A 24 -30.40 -1.48 -33.66
C PRO A 24 -30.74 -0.01 -33.36
N GLY A 25 -29.71 0.81 -33.18
CA GLY A 25 -29.82 2.26 -32.91
C GLY A 25 -29.11 2.78 -31.65
N ALA A 26 -28.51 1.93 -30.81
CA ALA A 26 -27.64 2.40 -29.74
C ALA A 26 -26.30 2.89 -30.35
N THR A 27 -26.19 4.17 -30.59
CA THR A 27 -24.88 4.81 -30.83
C THR A 27 -23.97 4.45 -29.64
N PRO A 28 -22.74 3.96 -29.90
CA PRO A 28 -21.78 3.77 -28.82
C PRO A 28 -21.66 5.09 -28.07
N LEU A 29 -21.89 5.07 -26.77
CA LEU A 29 -21.64 6.24 -25.94
C LEU A 29 -20.19 6.65 -26.19
N SER A 30 -19.98 7.84 -26.74
CA SER A 30 -18.65 8.41 -26.85
C SER A 30 -17.97 8.32 -25.48
N PRO A 31 -16.69 7.95 -25.41
CA PRO A 31 -15.99 7.97 -24.13
C PRO A 31 -16.22 9.32 -23.48
N PRO A 32 -16.49 9.38 -22.18
CA PRO A 32 -16.72 10.64 -21.50
C PRO A 32 -15.53 11.55 -21.78
N ALA A 33 -15.81 12.82 -22.09
CA ALA A 33 -14.76 13.80 -22.29
C ALA A 33 -13.82 13.78 -21.09
N PRO A 34 -12.50 13.94 -21.29
CA PRO A 34 -11.56 13.94 -20.18
C PRO A 34 -12.05 14.99 -19.15
N PRO A 35 -12.01 14.67 -17.85
CA PRO A 35 -12.50 15.58 -16.84
C PRO A 35 -11.79 16.92 -16.99
N LYS A 36 -12.57 17.99 -17.10
CA LYS A 36 -12.00 19.35 -17.13
C LYS A 36 -11.15 19.56 -15.89
N SER A 37 -10.04 20.30 -16.02
CA SER A 37 -9.23 20.67 -14.87
C SER A 37 -10.12 21.24 -13.77
N LEU A 38 -10.05 20.67 -12.58
CA LEU A 38 -10.79 21.15 -11.41
C LEU A 38 -10.14 22.40 -10.79
N ALA A 39 -8.87 22.67 -11.13
CA ALA A 39 -8.10 23.77 -10.57
C ALA A 39 -7.37 24.60 -11.66
N PRO A 40 -8.03 25.04 -12.75
CA PRO A 40 -7.36 25.72 -13.85
C PRO A 40 -6.74 27.05 -13.45
N HIS A 41 -7.19 27.63 -12.33
CA HIS A 41 -6.70 28.89 -11.78
C HIS A 41 -5.45 28.74 -10.92
N LEU A 42 -5.08 27.50 -10.52
CA LEU A 42 -3.88 27.27 -9.74
C LEU A 42 -2.62 27.27 -10.64
N PRO A 43 -1.50 27.83 -10.18
CA PRO A 43 -0.27 27.83 -10.97
C PRO A 43 0.30 26.42 -11.08
N ALA A 44 0.95 26.12 -12.20
CA ALA A 44 1.71 24.87 -12.40
C ALA A 44 3.14 25.08 -11.88
N ASN A 45 3.27 25.26 -10.59
CA ASN A 45 4.51 25.61 -9.90
C ASN A 45 5.32 24.41 -9.39
N TRP A 46 4.90 23.21 -9.76
CA TRP A 46 5.60 21.97 -9.48
C TRP A 46 6.27 21.40 -10.72
N LYS A 47 7.33 20.63 -10.52
CA LYS A 47 7.78 19.65 -11.51
C LYS A 47 7.55 18.25 -10.95
N VAL A 48 6.89 17.41 -11.75
CA VAL A 48 6.52 16.05 -11.33
C VAL A 48 6.90 15.05 -12.40
N GLY A 49 7.55 13.97 -11.99
CA GLY A 49 7.86 12.83 -12.84
C GLY A 49 7.38 11.52 -12.25
N THR A 50 7.00 10.58 -13.10
CA THR A 50 6.60 9.23 -12.70
C THR A 50 7.40 8.18 -13.45
N ALA A 51 7.65 7.07 -12.79
CA ALA A 51 8.23 5.90 -13.44
C ALA A 51 7.57 4.63 -12.91
N THR A 52 7.46 3.63 -13.75
CA THR A 52 6.90 2.31 -13.42
C THR A 52 7.88 1.22 -13.83
N LEU A 53 8.07 0.26 -12.95
CA LEU A 53 8.90 -0.91 -13.16
C LEU A 53 8.12 -2.17 -12.79
N LYS A 54 8.11 -3.16 -13.68
CA LYS A 54 7.60 -4.49 -13.37
C LYS A 54 8.61 -5.22 -12.49
N VAL A 55 8.15 -5.66 -11.31
CA VAL A 55 8.95 -6.39 -10.32
C VAL A 55 8.49 -7.83 -10.12
N THR A 56 7.54 -8.31 -10.93
CA THR A 56 7.14 -9.71 -10.93
C THR A 56 8.35 -10.59 -11.19
N PRO A 57 8.66 -11.58 -10.32
CA PRO A 57 9.77 -12.50 -10.55
C PRO A 57 9.60 -13.29 -11.85
N GLN A 58 10.69 -13.49 -12.57
CA GLN A 58 10.69 -14.37 -13.74
C GLN A 58 10.65 -15.86 -13.35
N LYS A 59 11.21 -16.20 -12.18
CA LYS A 59 11.17 -17.54 -11.58
C LYS A 59 9.98 -17.63 -10.61
N MET A 60 9.46 -18.83 -10.42
CA MET A 60 8.46 -19.12 -9.39
C MET A 60 9.14 -19.20 -8.02
N LEU A 61 9.28 -18.05 -7.36
CA LEU A 61 9.89 -17.94 -6.04
C LEU A 61 8.89 -18.32 -4.93
N TRP A 62 9.43 -18.52 -3.72
CA TRP A 62 8.61 -18.61 -2.52
C TRP A 62 7.91 -17.28 -2.25
N MET A 63 6.64 -17.38 -1.86
CA MET A 63 5.81 -16.21 -1.58
C MET A 63 5.92 -15.79 -0.11
N ALA A 64 5.76 -14.48 0.13
CA ALA A 64 5.75 -13.90 1.47
C ALA A 64 4.36 -13.96 2.14
N GLY A 65 4.27 -13.63 3.41
CA GLY A 65 3.06 -13.31 4.16
C GLY A 65 2.41 -14.45 4.92
N TYR A 66 2.35 -15.66 4.35
CA TYR A 66 1.73 -16.80 5.04
C TYR A 66 2.74 -17.91 5.34
N ALA A 67 3.02 -18.12 6.63
CA ALA A 67 3.96 -19.14 7.10
C ALA A 67 3.51 -20.59 6.75
N ALA A 68 2.22 -20.81 6.56
CA ALA A 68 1.65 -22.11 6.20
C ALA A 68 1.90 -22.54 4.75
N ARG A 69 2.47 -21.66 3.89
CA ARG A 69 2.79 -22.00 2.50
C ARG A 69 3.86 -23.09 2.42
N LYS A 70 3.59 -24.10 1.58
CA LYS A 70 4.42 -25.31 1.44
C LYS A 70 5.15 -25.42 0.10
N LYS A 71 4.91 -24.48 -0.82
CA LYS A 71 5.47 -24.50 -2.18
C LYS A 71 5.69 -23.06 -2.70
N PRO A 72 6.51 -22.87 -3.74
CA PRO A 72 6.65 -21.61 -4.46
C PRO A 72 5.34 -21.17 -5.13
N ALA A 73 5.35 -19.99 -5.71
CA ALA A 73 4.27 -19.52 -6.61
C ALA A 73 4.11 -20.48 -7.80
N GLU A 74 2.89 -20.53 -8.36
CA GLU A 74 2.53 -21.42 -9.46
C GLU A 74 2.13 -20.65 -10.72
N GLY A 75 1.91 -19.35 -10.60
CA GLY A 75 1.47 -18.52 -11.70
C GLY A 75 1.33 -17.06 -11.32
N LYS A 76 0.56 -16.36 -12.12
CA LYS A 76 0.33 -14.92 -11.99
C LYS A 76 -1.11 -14.59 -12.36
N VAL A 77 -1.75 -13.76 -11.53
CA VAL A 77 -3.04 -13.11 -11.83
C VAL A 77 -2.79 -11.67 -12.27
N GLN A 78 -1.90 -10.95 -11.54
CA GLN A 78 -1.48 -9.61 -11.89
C GLN A 78 0.04 -9.51 -11.93
N GLU A 79 0.57 -8.56 -12.72
CA GLU A 79 1.95 -8.12 -12.57
C GLU A 79 2.11 -7.36 -11.25
N LEU A 80 3.27 -7.49 -10.65
CA LEU A 80 3.69 -6.69 -9.50
C LEU A 80 4.52 -5.52 -9.99
N PHE A 81 4.30 -4.35 -9.39
CA PHE A 81 4.98 -3.13 -9.80
C PHE A 81 5.72 -2.46 -8.64
N ALA A 82 6.82 -1.81 -8.99
CA ALA A 82 7.39 -0.70 -8.27
C ALA A 82 7.09 0.57 -9.05
N LYS A 83 6.61 1.62 -8.36
CA LYS A 83 6.29 2.90 -9.01
C LYS A 83 6.95 4.02 -8.24
N ALA A 84 7.51 5.00 -8.96
CA ALA A 84 8.11 6.18 -8.36
C ALA A 84 7.32 7.43 -8.77
N LEU A 85 7.09 8.31 -7.80
CA LEU A 85 6.57 9.66 -7.97
C LEU A 85 7.61 10.64 -7.45
N ALA A 86 8.24 11.40 -8.33
CA ALA A 86 9.19 12.46 -8.02
C ALA A 86 8.50 13.83 -8.06
N LEU A 87 8.62 14.59 -6.98
CA LEU A 87 8.11 15.95 -6.84
C LEU A 87 9.29 16.92 -6.70
N GLN A 88 9.22 18.08 -7.34
CA GLN A 88 10.15 19.18 -7.13
C GLN A 88 9.37 20.48 -6.99
N ASP A 89 9.63 21.21 -5.91
CA ASP A 89 9.04 22.53 -5.68
C ASP A 89 9.76 23.65 -6.45
N GLU A 90 9.26 24.88 -6.34
CA GLU A 90 9.84 26.06 -6.98
C GLU A 90 11.25 26.41 -6.49
N GLN A 91 11.62 25.97 -5.28
CA GLN A 91 12.95 26.18 -4.71
C GLN A 91 13.95 25.10 -5.15
N GLY A 92 13.48 24.07 -5.86
CA GLY A 92 14.30 22.96 -6.33
C GLY A 92 14.41 21.81 -5.33
N ASN A 93 13.73 21.86 -4.18
CA ASN A 93 13.70 20.73 -3.24
C ASN A 93 12.94 19.58 -3.87
N LYS A 94 13.48 18.37 -3.73
CA LYS A 94 12.95 17.15 -4.33
C LYS A 94 12.42 16.22 -3.24
N LEU A 95 11.37 15.48 -3.57
CA LEU A 95 10.81 14.39 -2.75
C LEU A 95 10.44 13.25 -3.68
N VAL A 96 10.78 12.02 -3.32
CA VAL A 96 10.43 10.84 -4.09
C VAL A 96 9.69 9.83 -3.23
N PHE A 97 8.51 9.42 -3.70
CA PHE A 97 7.79 8.27 -3.19
C PHE A 97 8.06 7.08 -4.10
N VAL A 98 8.43 5.94 -3.52
CA VAL A 98 8.53 4.64 -4.19
C VAL A 98 7.53 3.70 -3.55
N THR A 99 6.51 3.28 -4.29
CA THR A 99 5.51 2.31 -3.84
C THR A 99 5.78 0.96 -4.46
N LEU A 100 5.58 -0.12 -3.69
CA LEU A 100 6.00 -1.47 -4.04
C LEU A 100 4.84 -2.45 -3.82
N ASP A 101 4.48 -3.24 -4.83
CA ASP A 101 3.54 -4.35 -4.66
C ASP A 101 4.26 -5.57 -4.05
N LEU A 102 4.78 -5.38 -2.83
CA LEU A 102 5.56 -6.35 -2.07
C LEU A 102 5.09 -6.39 -0.61
N ILE A 103 5.61 -7.37 0.15
CA ILE A 103 5.25 -7.57 1.56
C ILE A 103 5.77 -6.45 2.49
N GLY A 104 6.90 -5.85 2.16
CA GLY A 104 7.56 -4.85 2.99
C GLY A 104 8.81 -4.29 2.32
N VAL A 105 9.46 -3.37 3.00
CA VAL A 105 10.71 -2.74 2.58
C VAL A 105 11.80 -3.17 3.57
N PRO A 106 12.65 -4.17 3.26
CA PRO A 106 13.76 -4.52 4.15
C PRO A 106 14.66 -3.30 4.42
N GLN A 107 15.02 -3.06 5.68
CA GLN A 107 15.82 -1.89 6.07
C GLN A 107 17.16 -1.82 5.32
N LEU A 108 17.82 -2.97 5.10
CA LEU A 108 19.06 -3.01 4.31
C LEU A 108 18.83 -2.52 2.87
N MET A 109 17.73 -2.92 2.25
CA MET A 109 17.35 -2.44 0.91
C MET A 109 17.10 -0.93 0.93
N ARG A 110 16.35 -0.42 1.93
CA ARG A 110 16.09 1.02 2.09
C ARG A 110 17.40 1.81 2.20
N ARG A 111 18.31 1.39 3.09
CA ARG A 111 19.61 2.05 3.31
C ARG A 111 20.46 2.06 2.04
N ALA A 112 20.54 0.92 1.33
CA ALA A 112 21.31 0.80 0.08
C ALA A 112 20.75 1.70 -1.03
N VAL A 113 19.44 1.66 -1.26
CA VAL A 113 18.77 2.48 -2.29
C VAL A 113 18.91 3.97 -1.98
N ALA A 114 18.73 4.37 -0.70
CA ALA A 114 18.82 5.77 -0.30
C ALA A 114 20.25 6.32 -0.44
N ALA A 115 21.26 5.57 -0.03
CA ALA A 115 22.65 5.97 -0.17
C ALA A 115 23.04 6.16 -1.64
N GLU A 116 22.61 5.26 -2.51
CA GLU A 116 22.92 5.35 -3.93
C GLU A 116 22.12 6.45 -4.64
N ALA A 117 20.86 6.68 -4.25
CA ALA A 117 20.06 7.81 -4.75
C ALA A 117 20.63 9.17 -4.33
N GLU A 118 21.14 9.29 -3.10
CA GLU A 118 21.82 10.49 -2.64
C GLU A 118 23.10 10.74 -3.43
N LYS A 119 23.89 9.72 -3.64
CA LYS A 119 25.15 9.79 -4.40
C LYS A 119 24.92 10.18 -5.87
N GLN A 120 24.00 9.51 -6.57
CA GLN A 120 23.77 9.69 -8.01
C GLN A 120 22.93 10.93 -8.34
N PHE A 121 21.87 11.18 -7.56
CA PHE A 121 20.85 12.18 -7.91
C PHE A 121 20.80 13.36 -6.95
N LYS A 122 21.68 13.39 -5.92
CA LYS A 122 21.64 14.40 -4.86
C LYS A 122 20.28 14.47 -4.16
N LEU A 123 19.62 13.34 -4.03
CA LEU A 123 18.38 13.20 -3.29
C LEU A 123 18.69 12.91 -1.82
N PRO A 124 18.42 13.85 -0.88
CA PRO A 124 18.68 13.59 0.53
C PRO A 124 17.90 12.37 1.02
N GLN A 125 18.48 11.58 1.92
CA GLN A 125 17.83 10.38 2.43
C GLN A 125 16.47 10.66 3.09
N ALA A 126 16.34 11.83 3.76
CA ALA A 126 15.08 12.28 4.33
C ALA A 126 13.99 12.56 3.29
N ASN A 127 14.35 12.71 2.01
CA ASN A 127 13.46 13.03 0.91
C ASN A 127 13.09 11.80 0.06
N LEU A 128 13.38 10.59 0.54
CA LEU A 128 12.97 9.33 -0.08
C LEU A 128 12.04 8.57 0.85
N VAL A 129 10.82 8.28 0.39
CA VAL A 129 9.86 7.37 1.03
C VAL A 129 9.80 6.09 0.22
N MET A 130 10.03 4.95 0.85
CA MET A 130 9.79 3.64 0.24
C MET A 130 8.69 2.94 1.04
N ASN A 131 7.58 2.60 0.40
CA ASN A 131 6.40 2.03 1.04
C ASN A 131 5.95 0.77 0.30
N ALA A 132 5.55 -0.25 1.01
CA ALA A 132 5.03 -1.48 0.43
C ALA A 132 3.52 -1.62 0.64
N SER A 133 2.81 -2.10 -0.37
CA SER A 133 1.37 -2.39 -0.29
C SER A 133 1.02 -3.52 0.69
N HIS A 134 2.03 -4.26 1.11
CA HIS A 134 1.89 -5.43 1.98
C HIS A 134 1.07 -6.56 1.36
N THR A 135 1.12 -6.72 0.02
CA THR A 135 0.49 -7.88 -0.58
C THR A 135 1.14 -9.17 -0.08
N HIS A 136 0.30 -10.13 0.33
CA HIS A 136 0.74 -11.47 0.68
C HIS A 136 0.87 -12.39 -0.56
N SER A 137 0.74 -11.83 -1.75
CA SER A 137 0.86 -12.54 -3.03
C SER A 137 2.05 -12.06 -3.86
N GLY A 138 3.10 -11.59 -3.18
CA GLY A 138 4.41 -11.24 -3.72
C GLY A 138 5.52 -12.20 -3.29
N PRO A 139 6.73 -12.06 -3.85
CA PRO A 139 7.89 -12.89 -3.49
C PRO A 139 8.38 -12.65 -2.07
N SER A 140 8.99 -13.66 -1.47
CA SER A 140 9.72 -13.51 -0.22
C SER A 140 10.97 -12.65 -0.45
N LEU A 141 11.18 -11.68 0.44
CA LEU A 141 12.36 -10.81 0.47
C LEU A 141 13.33 -11.26 1.56
N ARG A 142 14.62 -10.97 1.35
CA ARG A 142 15.64 -11.15 2.40
C ARG A 142 15.83 -9.85 3.18
N THR A 143 15.77 -9.96 4.49
CA THR A 143 16.03 -8.84 5.40
C THR A 143 17.47 -8.80 5.91
N THR A 144 18.25 -9.89 5.66
CA THR A 144 19.65 -10.04 6.09
C THR A 144 20.47 -10.69 4.98
N PRO A 145 21.80 -10.47 4.91
CA PRO A 145 22.68 -11.20 4.02
C PRO A 145 22.61 -12.72 4.24
N LEU A 146 23.00 -13.49 3.22
CA LEU A 146 23.12 -14.94 3.34
C LEU A 146 24.25 -15.30 4.30
N THR A 147 23.98 -16.20 5.24
CA THR A 147 25.01 -16.85 6.06
C THR A 147 25.68 -17.98 5.28
N GLU A 148 26.85 -18.44 5.72
CA GLU A 148 27.53 -19.59 5.11
C GLU A 148 26.63 -20.84 5.03
N ALA A 149 25.86 -21.11 6.09
CA ALA A 149 24.93 -22.26 6.16
C ALA A 149 23.74 -22.14 5.18
N GLU A 150 23.43 -20.94 4.71
CA GLU A 150 22.31 -20.68 3.81
C GLU A 150 22.70 -20.61 2.33
N LYS A 151 23.99 -20.56 2.01
CA LYS A 151 24.49 -20.41 0.62
C LYS A 151 23.99 -21.51 -0.31
N ASP A 152 23.81 -22.71 0.22
CA ASP A 152 23.33 -23.88 -0.53
C ASP A 152 21.81 -24.09 -0.42
N ASN A 153 21.10 -23.20 0.29
CA ASN A 153 19.64 -23.24 0.39
C ASN A 153 19.01 -22.48 -0.79
N PRO A 154 18.39 -23.16 -1.77
CA PRO A 154 17.86 -22.51 -2.97
C PRO A 154 16.81 -21.43 -2.65
N LYS A 155 15.97 -21.65 -1.62
CA LYS A 155 14.96 -20.69 -1.19
C LYS A 155 15.60 -19.39 -0.68
N ALA A 156 16.61 -19.49 0.15
CA ALA A 156 17.31 -18.33 0.70
C ALA A 156 18.08 -17.59 -0.40
N LYS A 157 18.75 -18.34 -1.28
CA LYS A 157 19.51 -17.81 -2.42
C LYS A 157 18.62 -17.06 -3.40
N ASP A 158 17.53 -17.66 -3.85
CA ASP A 158 16.60 -17.04 -4.78
C ASP A 158 15.99 -15.74 -4.20
N ALA A 159 15.61 -15.74 -2.92
CA ALA A 159 15.09 -14.54 -2.24
C ALA A 159 16.17 -13.45 -2.13
N TRP A 160 17.42 -13.83 -1.88
CA TRP A 160 18.54 -12.89 -1.82
C TRP A 160 18.84 -12.28 -3.19
N GLU A 161 18.99 -13.10 -4.22
CA GLU A 161 19.27 -12.65 -5.61
C GLU A 161 18.18 -11.69 -6.09
N TYR A 162 16.91 -12.02 -5.84
CA TYR A 162 15.79 -11.16 -6.17
C TYR A 162 15.86 -9.83 -5.42
N THR A 163 16.04 -9.86 -4.10
CA THR A 163 16.08 -8.65 -3.26
C THR A 163 17.26 -7.75 -3.63
N TYR A 164 18.43 -8.35 -3.88
CA TYR A 164 19.63 -7.61 -4.25
C TYR A 164 19.52 -6.95 -5.63
N LYS A 165 19.00 -7.69 -6.62
CA LYS A 165 18.73 -7.12 -7.94
C LYS A 165 17.73 -5.97 -7.86
N LEU A 166 16.67 -6.13 -7.07
CA LEU A 166 15.65 -5.10 -6.89
C LEU A 166 16.23 -3.77 -6.38
N GLN A 167 17.28 -3.80 -5.55
CA GLN A 167 17.92 -2.57 -5.07
C GLN A 167 18.44 -1.70 -6.22
N SER A 168 19.18 -2.28 -7.16
CA SER A 168 19.68 -1.54 -8.33
C SER A 168 18.57 -1.07 -9.25
N ASP A 169 17.54 -1.90 -9.43
CA ASP A 169 16.39 -1.58 -10.26
C ASP A 169 15.58 -0.40 -9.67
N LEU A 170 15.47 -0.31 -8.34
CA LEU A 170 14.80 0.81 -7.66
C LEU A 170 15.59 2.12 -7.77
N VAL A 171 16.92 2.07 -7.71
CA VAL A 171 17.75 3.27 -7.98
C VAL A 171 17.54 3.79 -9.39
N ALA A 172 17.54 2.89 -10.39
CA ALA A 172 17.24 3.25 -11.77
C ALA A 172 15.82 3.83 -11.95
N LEU A 173 14.82 3.26 -11.26
CA LEU A 173 13.44 3.75 -11.24
C LEU A 173 13.34 5.18 -10.69
N ILE A 174 14.03 5.45 -9.57
CA ILE A 174 14.11 6.80 -8.98
C ILE A 174 14.75 7.77 -9.95
N GLY A 175 15.87 7.39 -10.56
CA GLY A 175 16.56 8.21 -11.56
C GLY A 175 15.67 8.56 -12.75
N LYS A 176 14.90 7.59 -13.25
CA LYS A 176 13.96 7.81 -14.35
C LYS A 176 12.86 8.81 -13.96
N ALA A 177 12.24 8.64 -12.79
CA ALA A 177 11.21 9.59 -12.34
C ALA A 177 11.77 11.00 -12.16
N LEU A 178 12.99 11.16 -11.67
CA LEU A 178 13.66 12.46 -11.52
C LEU A 178 14.03 13.10 -12.86
N THR A 179 14.34 12.32 -13.88
CA THR A 179 14.69 12.81 -15.22
C THR A 179 13.45 13.24 -16.01
N ASP A 180 12.33 12.53 -15.83
CA ASP A 180 11.10 12.73 -16.61
C ASP A 180 10.17 13.81 -16.02
N MET A 181 10.65 14.65 -15.09
CA MET A 181 9.84 15.67 -14.43
C MET A 181 9.35 16.74 -15.41
N GLN A 182 8.04 17.01 -15.39
CA GLN A 182 7.36 18.03 -16.19
C GLN A 182 6.59 19.00 -15.30
N PRO A 183 6.30 20.23 -15.78
CA PRO A 183 5.45 21.17 -15.06
C PRO A 183 4.10 20.55 -14.68
N ALA A 184 3.66 20.78 -13.44
CA ALA A 184 2.42 20.22 -12.93
C ALA A 184 1.80 21.11 -11.85
N ARG A 185 0.50 20.87 -11.58
CA ARG A 185 -0.23 21.32 -10.40
C ARG A 185 -0.36 20.16 -9.43
N LEU A 186 -0.24 20.45 -8.15
CA LEU A 186 -0.55 19.51 -7.10
C LEU A 186 -1.77 19.97 -6.31
N THR A 187 -2.69 19.06 -6.12
CA THR A 187 -3.81 19.23 -5.21
C THR A 187 -4.04 17.94 -4.44
N TRP A 188 -4.69 18.03 -3.32
CA TRP A 188 -5.05 16.85 -2.55
C TRP A 188 -6.47 16.94 -2.02
N ASN A 189 -7.02 15.81 -1.69
CA ASN A 189 -8.26 15.68 -0.95
C ASN A 189 -8.37 14.27 -0.35
N LYS A 190 -9.48 13.97 0.31
CA LYS A 190 -9.73 12.66 0.88
C LYS A 190 -11.20 12.25 0.73
N ALA A 191 -11.43 10.96 0.63
CA ALA A 191 -12.72 10.30 0.68
C ALA A 191 -12.72 9.22 1.78
N ARG A 192 -13.69 8.32 1.77
CA ARG A 192 -13.77 7.19 2.70
C ARG A 192 -14.09 5.90 1.95
N CYS A 193 -13.50 4.80 2.44
CA CYS A 193 -13.80 3.45 1.99
C CYS A 193 -14.01 2.56 3.23
N GLY A 194 -15.05 1.75 3.25
CA GLY A 194 -15.53 1.12 4.48
C GLY A 194 -15.23 -0.36 4.65
N PHE A 195 -14.41 -0.99 3.78
CA PHE A 195 -14.17 -2.43 3.90
C PHE A 195 -13.07 -2.82 4.90
N ALA A 196 -12.24 -1.89 5.38
CA ALA A 196 -11.30 -2.15 6.46
C ALA A 196 -12.04 -2.32 7.79
N MET A 197 -11.76 -3.41 8.49
CA MET A 197 -12.34 -3.70 9.81
C MET A 197 -11.23 -4.15 10.76
N ASN A 198 -11.32 -3.73 12.03
CA ASN A 198 -10.40 -4.20 13.05
C ASN A 198 -10.53 -5.72 13.22
N ARG A 199 -9.40 -6.42 13.32
CA ARG A 199 -9.37 -7.89 13.42
C ARG A 199 -9.05 -8.41 14.81
N ARG A 200 -8.77 -7.52 15.75
CA ARG A 200 -8.44 -7.87 17.12
C ARG A 200 -9.68 -8.29 17.88
N ARG A 201 -9.46 -9.00 18.99
CA ARG A 201 -10.53 -9.33 19.93
C ARG A 201 -11.31 -8.07 20.32
N ASP A 202 -12.61 -8.22 20.51
CA ASP A 202 -13.44 -7.17 21.10
C ASP A 202 -13.29 -7.18 22.63
N TYR A 203 -12.46 -6.29 23.16
CA TYR A 203 -12.21 -6.14 24.60
C TYR A 203 -13.29 -5.38 25.34
N THR A 204 -14.31 -4.86 24.65
CA THR A 204 -15.52 -4.30 25.27
C THR A 204 -16.48 -5.39 25.74
N LEU A 205 -16.31 -6.61 25.24
CA LEU A 205 -17.11 -7.78 25.60
C LEU A 205 -16.40 -8.64 26.69
N PRO A 206 -17.16 -9.32 27.56
CA PRO A 206 -16.59 -10.27 28.51
C PRO A 206 -15.70 -11.32 27.81
N PRO A 207 -14.68 -11.87 28.52
CA PRO A 207 -13.76 -12.84 27.91
C PRO A 207 -14.41 -14.10 27.35
N ASP A 208 -15.49 -14.55 27.96
CA ASP A 208 -16.29 -15.73 27.61
C ASP A 208 -17.42 -15.44 26.61
N HIS A 209 -17.62 -14.17 26.24
CA HIS A 209 -18.67 -13.81 25.29
C HIS A 209 -18.39 -14.45 23.92
N PRO A 210 -19.38 -15.10 23.27
CA PRO A 210 -19.17 -15.88 22.05
C PRO A 210 -18.65 -15.07 20.86
N ASN A 211 -18.84 -13.76 20.87
CA ASN A 211 -18.38 -12.86 19.82
C ASN A 211 -17.06 -12.13 20.17
N ALA A 212 -16.56 -12.23 21.40
CA ALA A 212 -15.36 -11.48 21.80
C ALA A 212 -14.14 -11.77 20.94
N ASN A 213 -13.98 -13.00 20.48
CA ASN A 213 -12.85 -13.44 19.65
C ASN A 213 -13.21 -13.60 18.16
N LYS A 214 -14.38 -13.11 17.73
CA LYS A 214 -14.78 -13.18 16.33
C LYS A 214 -14.34 -11.93 15.57
N ALA A 215 -13.54 -12.13 14.56
CA ALA A 215 -13.27 -11.07 13.57
C ALA A 215 -14.42 -11.05 12.53
N PRO A 216 -14.81 -9.88 12.02
CA PRO A 216 -14.27 -8.57 12.37
C PRO A 216 -14.78 -8.09 13.73
N ASN A 217 -14.00 -7.21 14.38
CA ASN A 217 -14.44 -6.49 15.57
C ASN A 217 -15.08 -5.15 15.14
N PRO A 218 -16.41 -5.01 15.18
CA PRO A 218 -17.08 -3.79 14.74
C PRO A 218 -16.86 -2.59 15.68
N ASN A 219 -16.43 -2.85 16.93
CA ASN A 219 -16.18 -1.85 17.95
C ASN A 219 -14.70 -1.44 18.03
N GLY A 220 -13.82 -2.14 17.31
CA GLY A 220 -12.40 -1.81 17.26
C GLY A 220 -12.11 -0.55 16.44
N PRO A 221 -11.01 0.15 16.74
CA PRO A 221 -10.64 1.35 15.99
C PRO A 221 -10.31 1.01 14.53
N VAL A 222 -10.73 1.89 13.61
CA VAL A 222 -10.47 1.80 12.16
C VAL A 222 -10.15 3.17 11.58
N ASP A 223 -9.36 3.19 10.51
CA ASP A 223 -9.09 4.38 9.70
C ASP A 223 -9.60 4.15 8.28
N HIS A 224 -10.76 4.71 7.97
CA HIS A 224 -11.42 4.58 6.68
C HIS A 224 -11.07 5.70 5.69
N GLU A 225 -10.17 6.61 6.03
CA GLU A 225 -9.79 7.68 5.11
C GLU A 225 -9.04 7.14 3.89
N VAL A 226 -9.35 7.72 2.75
CA VAL A 226 -8.69 7.51 1.46
C VAL A 226 -8.14 8.85 0.99
N PRO A 227 -6.96 9.27 1.48
CA PRO A 227 -6.31 10.47 0.99
C PRO A 227 -5.80 10.24 -0.43
N ALA A 228 -5.85 11.27 -1.27
CA ALA A 228 -5.37 11.24 -2.65
C ALA A 228 -4.69 12.56 -3.02
N LEU A 229 -3.44 12.48 -3.43
CA LEU A 229 -2.69 13.57 -4.06
C LEU A 229 -2.92 13.48 -5.57
N ARG A 230 -3.41 14.56 -6.17
CA ARG A 230 -3.69 14.68 -7.59
C ARG A 230 -2.55 15.43 -8.28
N VAL A 231 -2.01 14.86 -9.33
CA VAL A 231 -1.01 15.46 -10.21
C VAL A 231 -1.66 15.78 -11.54
N GLU A 232 -1.68 17.06 -11.93
CA GLU A 232 -2.31 17.53 -13.14
C GLU A 232 -1.32 18.35 -13.97
N ALA A 233 -1.23 18.05 -15.27
CA ALA A 233 -0.44 18.86 -16.20
C ALA A 233 -1.06 20.28 -16.37
N PRO A 234 -0.32 21.25 -16.90
CA PRO A 234 -0.84 22.61 -17.13
C PRO A 234 -2.10 22.68 -18.01
N ASP A 235 -2.28 21.72 -18.91
CA ASP A 235 -3.45 21.60 -19.79
C ASP A 235 -4.69 20.98 -19.12
N GLY A 236 -4.57 20.58 -17.86
CA GLY A 236 -5.63 19.92 -17.12
C GLY A 236 -5.64 18.40 -17.20
N THR A 237 -4.71 17.80 -17.94
CA THR A 237 -4.60 16.34 -18.03
C THR A 237 -4.13 15.75 -16.70
N LEU A 238 -4.89 14.81 -16.14
CA LEU A 238 -4.51 14.07 -14.95
C LEU A 238 -3.35 13.11 -15.30
N LYS A 239 -2.20 13.26 -14.63
CA LYS A 239 -0.97 12.51 -14.89
C LYS A 239 -0.70 11.41 -13.89
N ALA A 240 -0.98 11.67 -12.62
CA ALA A 240 -0.79 10.68 -11.57
C ALA A 240 -1.69 10.92 -10.36
N THR A 241 -1.83 9.89 -9.54
CA THR A 241 -2.34 10.03 -8.17
C THR A 241 -1.51 9.15 -7.24
N LEU A 242 -1.14 9.71 -6.08
CA LEU A 242 -0.72 8.94 -4.91
C LEU A 242 -1.94 8.85 -4.01
N PHE A 243 -2.39 7.64 -3.67
CA PHE A 243 -3.56 7.44 -2.82
C PHE A 243 -3.28 6.45 -1.71
N GLY A 244 -3.96 6.55 -0.58
CA GLY A 244 -3.71 5.72 0.57
C GLY A 244 -4.94 5.01 1.10
N TYR A 245 -4.69 3.90 1.83
CA TYR A 245 -5.70 3.21 2.61
C TYR A 245 -5.05 2.36 3.71
N ALA A 246 -5.69 2.29 4.89
CA ALA A 246 -5.16 1.58 6.04
C ALA A 246 -5.87 0.21 6.20
N CYS A 247 -5.40 -0.80 5.46
CA CYS A 247 -5.97 -2.14 5.52
C CYS A 247 -4.98 -3.18 5.01
N HIS A 248 -4.81 -4.30 5.71
CA HIS A 248 -4.01 -5.43 5.24
C HIS A 248 -4.40 -5.84 3.82
N ASN A 249 -3.41 -6.02 2.96
CA ASN A 249 -3.60 -6.45 1.57
C ASN A 249 -3.62 -7.98 1.50
N THR A 250 -4.64 -8.58 2.10
CA THR A 250 -4.76 -10.01 2.43
C THR A 250 -6.10 -10.64 2.09
N SER A 251 -6.75 -10.19 1.02
CA SER A 251 -7.96 -10.85 0.49
C SER A 251 -7.65 -12.24 -0.04
N LEU A 252 -6.44 -12.44 -0.60
CA LEU A 252 -6.02 -13.65 -1.32
C LEU A 252 -5.16 -14.58 -0.47
N GLY A 253 -5.37 -15.90 -0.61
CA GLY A 253 -4.58 -16.93 0.06
C GLY A 253 -3.95 -17.97 -0.89
N PHE A 254 -3.96 -17.72 -2.18
CA PHE A 254 -3.52 -18.62 -3.25
C PHE A 254 -1.99 -18.58 -3.52
N TYR A 255 -1.53 -19.27 -4.58
CA TYR A 255 -0.12 -19.39 -4.98
C TYR A 255 0.21 -18.65 -6.29
N ASN A 256 -0.48 -17.54 -6.58
CA ASN A 256 -0.21 -16.72 -7.76
C ASN A 256 0.28 -15.32 -7.37
N TRP A 257 1.13 -14.73 -8.21
CA TRP A 257 1.51 -13.34 -8.07
C TRP A 257 0.31 -12.42 -8.26
N CYS A 258 0.11 -11.50 -7.33
CA CYS A 258 -1.00 -10.54 -7.38
C CYS A 258 -0.77 -9.36 -6.43
N GLY A 259 -1.13 -8.16 -6.85
CA GLY A 259 -1.12 -6.96 -6.01
C GLY A 259 -2.27 -6.91 -4.99
N ASP A 260 -3.16 -7.95 -4.97
CA ASP A 260 -4.37 -8.01 -4.17
C ASP A 260 -5.28 -6.78 -4.41
N TYR A 261 -6.16 -6.39 -3.49
CA TYR A 261 -7.11 -5.29 -3.71
C TYR A 261 -6.41 -3.98 -4.10
N ALA A 262 -5.22 -3.70 -3.57
CA ALA A 262 -4.47 -2.48 -3.90
C ALA A 262 -3.96 -2.51 -5.35
N GLY A 263 -3.53 -3.67 -5.85
CA GLY A 263 -3.19 -3.87 -7.25
C GLY A 263 -4.40 -3.64 -8.16
N PHE A 264 -5.55 -4.22 -7.83
CA PHE A 264 -6.79 -4.01 -8.59
C PHE A 264 -7.24 -2.55 -8.57
N ALA A 265 -7.16 -1.87 -7.42
CA ALA A 265 -7.50 -0.44 -7.36
C ALA A 265 -6.63 0.40 -8.29
N GLN A 266 -5.31 0.13 -8.34
CA GLN A 266 -4.40 0.80 -9.27
C GLN A 266 -4.75 0.51 -10.74
N GLU A 267 -5.05 -0.74 -11.09
CA GLU A 267 -5.46 -1.12 -12.45
C GLU A 267 -6.73 -0.39 -12.85
N TYR A 268 -7.78 -0.40 -12.03
CA TYR A 268 -9.05 0.26 -12.32
C TYR A 268 -8.93 1.77 -12.51
N LEU A 269 -8.07 2.41 -11.72
CA LEU A 269 -7.78 3.84 -11.89
C LEU A 269 -7.06 4.16 -13.21
N GLN A 270 -6.28 3.21 -13.74
CA GLN A 270 -5.49 3.36 -14.97
C GLN A 270 -6.21 2.87 -16.23
N GLU A 271 -7.24 2.02 -16.11
CA GLU A 271 -7.87 1.27 -17.19
C GLU A 271 -8.25 2.12 -18.42
N HIS A 272 -8.78 3.33 -18.18
CA HIS A 272 -9.22 4.22 -19.27
C HIS A 272 -8.41 5.53 -19.34
N ARG A 273 -7.18 5.53 -18.80
CA ARG A 273 -6.32 6.72 -18.72
C ARG A 273 -4.91 6.42 -19.22
N PRO A 274 -4.69 6.40 -20.56
CA PRO A 274 -3.35 6.22 -21.11
C PRO A 274 -2.36 7.24 -20.54
N GLY A 275 -1.21 6.78 -20.06
CA GLY A 275 -0.17 7.64 -19.50
C GLY A 275 -0.43 8.13 -18.06
N PHE A 276 -1.53 7.72 -17.44
CA PHE A 276 -1.81 7.98 -16.03
C PHE A 276 -1.15 6.93 -15.12
N THR A 277 -0.59 7.38 -14.01
CA THR A 277 0.03 6.49 -13.01
C THR A 277 -0.69 6.60 -11.66
N ALA A 278 -1.26 5.50 -11.19
CA ALA A 278 -1.80 5.37 -9.84
C ALA A 278 -0.78 4.67 -8.93
N LEU A 279 -0.48 5.28 -7.78
CA LEU A 279 0.46 4.78 -6.78
C LEU A 279 -0.27 4.57 -5.45
N PHE A 280 -0.17 3.38 -4.87
CA PHE A 280 -0.79 3.05 -3.59
C PHE A 280 0.19 3.21 -2.43
N LEU A 281 -0.15 4.04 -1.44
CA LEU A 281 0.62 4.28 -0.21
C LEU A 281 -0.09 3.63 0.97
N MET A 282 0.46 2.54 1.50
CA MET A 282 -0.14 1.79 2.59
C MET A 282 -0.18 2.60 3.89
N GLY A 283 -1.36 2.71 4.50
CA GLY A 283 -1.57 3.34 5.80
C GLY A 283 -1.25 2.42 6.98
N CYS A 284 -1.64 2.82 8.19
CA CYS A 284 -1.47 2.01 9.40
C CYS A 284 -2.52 0.90 9.48
N GLY A 285 -2.31 -0.18 8.74
CA GLY A 285 -3.24 -1.30 8.59
C GLY A 285 -2.91 -2.53 9.44
N GLY A 286 -1.97 -2.43 10.41
CA GLY A 286 -1.43 -3.58 11.14
C GLY A 286 -2.47 -4.46 11.82
N ASP A 287 -3.55 -3.90 12.30
CA ASP A 287 -4.65 -4.61 12.95
C ASP A 287 -5.98 -4.53 12.17
N GLN A 288 -5.96 -4.14 10.90
CA GLN A 288 -7.13 -4.03 10.03
C GLN A 288 -7.07 -5.02 8.87
N ASN A 289 -8.14 -5.76 8.65
CA ASN A 289 -8.31 -6.67 7.51
C ASN A 289 -9.41 -6.18 6.56
N PRO A 290 -9.32 -6.53 5.26
CA PRO A 290 -10.45 -6.36 4.36
C PRO A 290 -11.61 -7.25 4.82
N TYR A 291 -12.84 -6.71 4.77
CA TYR A 291 -14.06 -7.42 5.10
C TYR A 291 -15.17 -7.12 4.08
N PRO A 292 -15.96 -8.12 3.64
CA PRO A 292 -15.82 -9.54 3.98
C PRO A 292 -14.50 -10.14 3.50
N ARG A 293 -14.08 -11.24 4.15
CA ARG A 293 -12.90 -12.02 3.78
C ARG A 293 -13.32 -13.34 3.14
N ARG A 294 -12.32 -14.05 2.57
CA ARG A 294 -12.46 -15.39 1.98
C ARG A 294 -13.23 -16.41 2.84
N SER A 295 -13.13 -16.33 4.18
CA SER A 295 -13.85 -17.21 5.09
C SER A 295 -15.32 -16.81 5.31
N ASP A 296 -15.71 -15.62 4.85
CA ASP A 296 -17.00 -15.00 5.17
C ASP A 296 -17.89 -14.83 3.95
N VAL A 297 -17.41 -15.25 2.78
CA VAL A 297 -18.16 -15.12 1.52
C VAL A 297 -19.22 -16.18 1.37
N VAL A 298 -20.30 -15.80 0.69
CA VAL A 298 -21.35 -16.74 0.33
C VAL A 298 -20.86 -17.76 -0.72
N PRO A 299 -21.45 -18.96 -0.76
CA PRO A 299 -21.11 -19.94 -1.79
C PRO A 299 -21.17 -19.37 -3.21
N GLY A 300 -20.12 -19.62 -3.99
CA GLY A 300 -20.02 -19.15 -5.38
C GLY A 300 -19.19 -17.87 -5.57
N VAL A 301 -18.84 -17.14 -4.52
CA VAL A 301 -17.90 -16.01 -4.60
C VAL A 301 -16.49 -16.50 -4.31
N THR A 302 -15.56 -16.21 -5.20
CA THR A 302 -14.14 -16.57 -5.03
C THR A 302 -13.36 -15.49 -4.29
N ASP A 303 -12.25 -15.86 -3.66
CA ASP A 303 -11.30 -14.92 -3.04
C ASP A 303 -10.84 -13.84 -4.04
N LEU A 304 -10.66 -14.23 -5.30
CA LEU A 304 -10.23 -13.32 -6.37
C LEU A 304 -11.30 -12.28 -6.68
N GLU A 305 -12.55 -12.71 -6.87
CA GLU A 305 -13.67 -11.79 -7.11
C GLU A 305 -13.86 -10.82 -5.94
N LEU A 306 -13.68 -11.31 -4.72
CA LEU A 306 -13.76 -10.48 -3.52
C LEU A 306 -12.64 -9.42 -3.49
N SER A 307 -11.42 -9.81 -3.81
CA SER A 307 -10.28 -8.90 -3.92
C SER A 307 -10.52 -7.83 -5.01
N MET A 308 -11.07 -8.22 -6.16
CA MET A 308 -11.48 -7.30 -7.23
C MET A 308 -12.57 -6.32 -6.77
N GLN A 309 -13.56 -6.78 -6.00
CA GLN A 309 -14.63 -5.92 -5.46
C GLN A 309 -14.08 -4.91 -4.45
N HIS A 310 -13.16 -5.31 -3.56
CA HIS A 310 -12.47 -4.39 -2.66
C HIS A 310 -11.63 -3.37 -3.44
N GLY A 311 -10.91 -3.81 -4.46
CA GLY A 311 -10.17 -2.94 -5.37
C GLY A 311 -11.07 -1.91 -6.07
N ARG A 312 -12.26 -2.34 -6.55
CA ARG A 312 -13.25 -1.44 -7.16
C ARG A 312 -13.79 -0.44 -6.13
N SER A 313 -14.09 -0.88 -4.92
CA SER A 313 -14.57 0.00 -3.85
C SER A 313 -13.53 1.07 -3.50
N LEU A 314 -12.25 0.69 -3.42
CA LEU A 314 -11.16 1.63 -3.15
C LEU A 314 -10.95 2.59 -4.31
N SER A 315 -10.94 2.11 -5.56
CA SER A 315 -10.79 2.97 -6.74
C SER A 315 -11.92 4.00 -6.84
N ASN A 316 -13.16 3.61 -6.55
CA ASN A 316 -14.30 4.53 -6.51
C ASN A 316 -14.12 5.63 -5.44
N ALA A 317 -13.60 5.27 -4.24
CA ALA A 317 -13.30 6.27 -3.21
C ALA A 317 -12.19 7.23 -3.65
N VAL A 318 -11.16 6.74 -4.34
CA VAL A 318 -10.11 7.60 -4.93
C VAL A 318 -10.71 8.54 -5.99
N GLU A 319 -11.57 8.04 -6.88
CA GLU A 319 -12.26 8.88 -7.87
C GLU A 319 -13.09 10.00 -7.20
N MET A 320 -13.78 9.68 -6.11
CA MET A 320 -14.49 10.68 -5.32
C MET A 320 -13.54 11.73 -4.75
N ALA A 321 -12.41 11.31 -4.15
CA ALA A 321 -11.39 12.24 -3.64
C ALA A 321 -10.81 13.13 -4.75
N LEU A 322 -10.62 12.59 -5.95
CA LEU A 322 -10.12 13.34 -7.11
C LEU A 322 -11.16 14.27 -7.75
N SER A 323 -12.45 14.10 -7.44
CA SER A 323 -13.57 14.81 -8.07
C SER A 323 -14.13 15.96 -7.25
N VAL A 324 -13.76 16.08 -5.96
CA VAL A 324 -14.23 17.18 -5.10
C VAL A 324 -13.32 18.40 -5.22
N ASN A 325 -13.78 19.57 -4.70
CA ASN A 325 -13.00 20.78 -4.73
C ASN A 325 -11.57 20.56 -4.22
N PRO A 326 -10.55 20.73 -5.07
CA PRO A 326 -9.21 20.38 -4.72
C PRO A 326 -8.62 21.41 -3.75
N LEU A 327 -7.92 20.90 -2.73
CA LEU A 327 -7.09 21.74 -1.88
C LEU A 327 -5.71 21.86 -2.54
N ALA A 328 -5.27 23.09 -2.81
CA ALA A 328 -3.97 23.34 -3.39
C ALA A 328 -2.85 22.83 -2.51
N VAL A 329 -1.78 22.33 -3.11
CA VAL A 329 -0.56 21.95 -2.42
C VAL A 329 0.58 22.83 -2.94
N ALA A 330 1.12 23.68 -2.07
CA ALA A 330 2.22 24.57 -2.38
C ALA A 330 3.45 24.23 -1.53
N GLY A 331 4.66 24.44 -2.12
CA GLY A 331 5.92 24.22 -1.39
C GLY A 331 6.17 25.22 -0.27
N PRO A 332 7.30 25.16 0.42
CA PRO A 332 8.42 24.27 0.10
C PRO A 332 8.26 22.85 0.65
N ILE A 333 9.00 21.92 0.04
CA ILE A 333 9.22 20.59 0.62
C ILE A 333 10.26 20.72 1.73
N ARG A 334 9.91 20.22 2.92
CA ARG A 334 10.84 20.01 4.03
C ARG A 334 10.67 18.59 4.54
N ALA A 335 11.77 17.90 4.81
CA ALA A 335 11.74 16.52 5.27
C ALA A 335 12.79 16.27 6.34
N ALA A 336 12.44 15.45 7.32
CA ALA A 336 13.33 14.96 8.34
C ALA A 336 13.15 13.45 8.52
N TYR A 337 14.24 12.72 8.66
CA TYR A 337 14.29 11.29 8.83
C TYR A 337 15.30 10.95 9.93
N GLU A 338 14.91 10.13 10.87
CA GLU A 338 15.80 9.60 11.88
C GLU A 338 15.43 8.15 12.21
N GLU A 339 16.45 7.35 12.52
CA GLU A 339 16.26 6.01 13.08
C GLU A 339 16.45 6.10 14.60
N ILE A 340 15.46 5.63 15.35
CA ILE A 340 15.51 5.60 16.83
C ILE A 340 15.66 4.18 17.33
N LYS A 341 16.38 4.00 18.42
CA LYS A 341 16.50 2.69 19.08
C LYS A 341 15.19 2.37 19.80
N LEU A 342 14.53 1.28 19.41
CA LEU A 342 13.39 0.72 20.12
C LEU A 342 13.79 -0.59 20.78
N SER A 343 13.49 -0.73 22.06
CA SER A 343 13.85 -1.89 22.86
C SER A 343 12.72 -2.91 22.91
N TYR A 344 13.10 -4.15 23.17
CA TYR A 344 12.15 -5.21 23.51
C TYR A 344 12.03 -5.35 25.05
N ALA A 345 10.90 -5.86 25.53
CA ALA A 345 10.73 -6.19 26.95
C ALA A 345 11.79 -7.19 27.43
N ASN A 346 12.15 -8.17 26.58
CA ASN A 346 13.30 -9.03 26.79
C ASN A 346 14.60 -8.28 26.49
N LYS A 347 15.29 -7.82 27.52
CA LYS A 347 16.55 -7.08 27.45
C LYS A 347 17.75 -7.84 26.88
N LYS A 348 17.61 -9.16 26.61
CA LYS A 348 18.63 -9.96 25.91
C LYS A 348 18.54 -9.83 24.39
N ARG A 349 17.44 -9.29 23.90
CA ARG A 349 17.25 -9.00 22.47
C ARG A 349 17.83 -7.62 22.18
N GLU A 350 18.59 -7.50 21.09
CA GLU A 350 19.15 -6.24 20.63
C GLU A 350 18.06 -5.24 20.25
N ASP A 351 18.30 -3.97 20.55
CA ASP A 351 17.42 -2.87 20.16
C ASP A 351 17.33 -2.79 18.63
N HIS A 352 16.18 -2.39 18.14
CA HIS A 352 15.94 -2.20 16.73
C HIS A 352 16.05 -0.73 16.33
N ASP A 353 16.72 -0.45 15.21
CA ASP A 353 16.77 0.87 14.59
C ASP A 353 15.46 1.11 13.82
N TYR A 354 14.56 1.86 14.40
CA TYR A 354 13.23 2.09 13.84
C TYR A 354 13.14 3.44 13.12
N PRO A 355 12.77 3.47 11.82
CA PRO A 355 12.68 4.71 11.06
C PRO A 355 11.44 5.51 11.40
N VAL A 356 11.64 6.81 11.62
CA VAL A 356 10.59 7.82 11.73
C VAL A 356 10.90 8.93 10.74
N GLN A 357 9.92 9.29 9.92
CA GLN A 357 10.08 10.34 8.92
C GLN A 357 8.87 11.26 8.93
N VAL A 358 9.14 12.57 8.89
CA VAL A 358 8.13 13.62 8.75
C VAL A 358 8.48 14.45 7.53
N ILE A 359 7.47 14.74 6.69
CA ILE A 359 7.61 15.55 5.50
C ILE A 359 6.51 16.59 5.52
N LYS A 360 6.88 17.87 5.44
CA LYS A 360 5.94 19.00 5.28
C LYS A 360 6.02 19.51 3.86
N ILE A 361 4.86 19.65 3.23
CA ILE A 361 4.72 20.31 1.93
C ILE A 361 3.97 21.61 2.18
N GLY A 362 4.75 22.68 2.36
CA GLY A 362 4.24 23.98 2.76
C GLY A 362 3.44 23.92 4.07
N LYS A 363 2.26 24.55 4.05
CA LYS A 363 1.27 24.51 5.13
C LYS A 363 0.09 23.57 4.82
N ASP A 364 0.14 22.87 3.69
CA ASP A 364 -1.05 22.24 3.13
C ASP A 364 -1.10 20.74 3.42
N LEU A 365 0.05 20.05 3.49
CA LEU A 365 0.09 18.61 3.63
C LEU A 365 1.32 18.14 4.43
N THR A 366 1.07 17.30 5.43
CA THR A 366 2.12 16.65 6.23
C THR A 366 2.01 15.14 6.07
N PHE A 367 3.12 14.50 5.68
CA PHE A 367 3.25 13.05 5.71
C PHE A 367 4.03 12.64 6.96
N ILE A 368 3.52 11.62 7.66
CA ILE A 368 4.21 10.92 8.74
C ILE A 368 4.39 9.49 8.28
N THR A 369 5.61 9.04 8.06
CA THR A 369 5.86 7.67 7.61
C THR A 369 6.57 6.87 8.69
N LEU A 370 6.05 5.67 8.94
CA LEU A 370 6.45 4.76 10.01
C LEU A 370 6.81 3.40 9.44
N GLY A 371 7.82 2.77 9.99
CA GLY A 371 8.26 1.44 9.59
C GLY A 371 7.32 0.32 10.02
N SER A 372 7.41 -0.80 9.35
CA SER A 372 6.78 -2.05 9.77
C SER A 372 5.25 -2.06 9.73
N GLU A 373 4.61 -3.10 10.28
CA GLU A 373 3.16 -3.29 10.29
C GLU A 373 2.51 -2.51 11.45
N VAL A 374 2.37 -1.21 11.26
CA VAL A 374 1.89 -0.28 12.28
C VAL A 374 0.40 -0.44 12.52
N VAL A 375 -0.04 -0.57 13.78
CA VAL A 375 -1.46 -0.62 14.13
C VAL A 375 -2.14 0.73 13.94
N VAL A 376 -3.46 0.72 13.78
CA VAL A 376 -4.26 1.91 13.42
C VAL A 376 -4.19 3.05 14.44
N ASP A 377 -3.92 2.72 15.70
CA ASP A 377 -3.82 3.71 16.80
C ASP A 377 -2.89 4.88 16.46
N TYR A 378 -1.75 4.61 15.80
CA TYR A 378 -0.80 5.65 15.40
C TYR A 378 -1.40 6.63 14.39
N SER A 379 -2.14 6.14 13.39
CA SER A 379 -2.83 7.01 12.43
C SER A 379 -3.85 7.90 13.14
N LEU A 380 -4.70 7.32 13.97
CA LEU A 380 -5.71 8.05 14.72
C LEU A 380 -5.11 9.04 15.71
N ARG A 381 -3.99 8.67 16.37
CA ARG A 381 -3.25 9.52 17.28
C ARG A 381 -2.73 10.76 16.56
N PHE A 382 -1.94 10.60 15.51
CA PHE A 382 -1.31 11.73 14.83
C PHE A 382 -2.32 12.62 14.09
N LYS A 383 -3.35 12.05 13.48
CA LYS A 383 -4.44 12.83 12.89
C LYS A 383 -5.17 13.70 13.92
N ARG A 384 -5.28 13.24 15.18
CA ARG A 384 -5.86 14.02 16.27
C ARG A 384 -4.85 15.04 16.84
N GLU A 385 -3.59 14.66 17.06
CA GLU A 385 -2.57 15.52 17.65
C GLU A 385 -2.20 16.70 16.75
N PHE A 386 -2.24 16.52 15.43
CA PHE A 386 -2.01 17.57 14.44
C PHE A 386 -3.31 18.10 13.81
N ALA A 387 -4.47 17.89 14.45
CA ALA A 387 -5.75 18.40 13.97
C ALA A 387 -5.78 19.93 13.90
N GLY A 388 -6.36 20.49 12.84
CA GLY A 388 -6.51 21.93 12.63
C GLY A 388 -5.33 22.59 11.91
N GLU A 389 -4.27 21.85 11.64
CA GLU A 389 -3.18 22.26 10.79
C GLU A 389 -3.39 21.76 9.34
N ALA A 390 -2.29 21.56 8.62
CA ALA A 390 -2.32 20.94 7.29
C ALA A 390 -3.01 19.57 7.30
N GLY A 391 -3.37 19.07 6.12
CA GLY A 391 -3.78 17.68 5.99
C GLY A 391 -2.72 16.74 6.49
N VAL A 392 -3.09 15.81 7.37
CA VAL A 392 -2.16 14.81 7.93
C VAL A 392 -2.38 13.45 7.27
N TRP A 393 -1.32 12.92 6.67
CA TRP A 393 -1.32 11.62 6.02
C TRP A 393 -0.33 10.70 6.71
N VAL A 394 -0.83 9.69 7.41
CA VAL A 394 0.01 8.73 8.14
C VAL A 394 0.13 7.44 7.33
N ALA A 395 1.36 7.05 7.01
CA ALA A 395 1.67 5.82 6.28
C ALA A 395 2.49 4.86 7.16
N GLY A 396 2.02 3.63 7.30
CA GLY A 396 2.81 2.52 7.85
C GLY A 396 3.67 1.86 6.77
N TYR A 397 4.24 0.70 7.04
CA TYR A 397 4.94 -0.15 6.06
C TYR A 397 6.02 0.58 5.25
N SER A 398 6.58 1.64 5.83
CA SER A 398 7.51 2.54 5.16
C SER A 398 8.94 2.37 5.68
N ASN A 399 9.90 2.25 4.77
CA ASN A 399 11.33 2.30 5.06
C ASN A 399 11.90 1.16 5.93
N ASP A 400 11.06 0.27 6.49
CA ASP A 400 11.46 -0.88 7.31
C ASP A 400 10.39 -1.97 7.30
N TYR A 401 10.80 -3.22 7.56
CA TYR A 401 9.92 -4.36 7.68
C TYR A 401 10.45 -5.36 8.73
N THR A 402 9.91 -5.26 9.94
CA THR A 402 10.32 -6.11 11.09
C THR A 402 9.13 -6.77 11.80
N GLY A 403 7.93 -6.74 11.18
CA GLY A 403 6.68 -7.27 11.73
C GLY A 403 5.84 -6.17 12.38
N TYR A 404 5.04 -6.51 13.41
CA TYR A 404 4.06 -5.58 13.97
C TYR A 404 4.68 -4.52 14.88
N MET A 405 4.18 -3.27 14.73
CA MET A 405 4.45 -2.17 15.64
C MET A 405 3.17 -1.83 16.43
N PRO A 406 3.05 -2.35 17.66
CA PRO A 406 1.87 -2.16 18.52
C PRO A 406 1.85 -0.78 19.17
N SER A 407 0.65 -0.31 19.52
CA SER A 407 0.45 0.78 20.49
C SER A 407 0.53 0.23 21.92
N LEU A 408 0.58 1.13 22.91
CA LEU A 408 0.51 0.74 24.32
C LEU A 408 -0.81 -0.01 24.63
N ARG A 409 -1.92 0.42 24.03
CA ARG A 409 -3.20 -0.30 24.13
C ARG A 409 -3.04 -1.74 23.66
N VAL A 410 -2.49 -1.95 22.47
CA VAL A 410 -2.29 -3.27 21.88
C VAL A 410 -1.33 -4.12 22.70
N LEU A 411 -0.26 -3.54 23.25
CA LEU A 411 0.66 -4.26 24.14
C LEU A 411 -0.05 -4.75 25.41
N LYS A 412 -0.89 -3.92 26.04
CA LYS A 412 -1.66 -4.29 27.25
C LYS A 412 -2.73 -5.35 26.97
N GLU A 413 -3.38 -5.26 25.84
CA GLU A 413 -4.35 -6.26 25.38
C GLU A 413 -3.70 -7.59 24.98
N GLY A 414 -2.42 -7.57 24.58
CA GLY A 414 -1.71 -8.75 24.09
C GLY A 414 -2.19 -9.18 22.68
N GLY A 415 -2.08 -10.48 22.39
CA GLY A 415 -2.50 -11.05 21.11
C GLY A 415 -1.44 -10.95 20.01
N TYR A 416 -1.86 -11.15 18.77
CA TYR A 416 -0.98 -11.37 17.62
C TYR A 416 -0.05 -10.19 17.31
N GLU A 417 -0.58 -8.98 17.31
CA GLU A 417 0.18 -7.76 17.00
C GLU A 417 1.15 -7.38 18.12
N ALA A 418 0.97 -7.89 19.34
CA ALA A 418 1.86 -7.66 20.47
C ALA A 418 2.96 -8.74 20.61
N ALA A 419 2.90 -9.82 19.82
CA ALA A 419 3.73 -11.02 20.01
C ALA A 419 5.24 -10.79 19.84
N ALA A 420 5.66 -9.71 19.18
CA ALA A 420 7.07 -9.35 19.06
C ALA A 420 7.73 -9.00 20.42
N GLY A 421 6.92 -8.64 21.42
CA GLY A 421 7.38 -8.37 22.78
C GLY A 421 8.17 -7.06 22.90
N TRP A 422 7.72 -6.01 22.25
CA TRP A 422 8.26 -4.66 22.39
C TRP A 422 8.13 -4.15 23.84
N ALA A 423 9.00 -3.24 24.24
CA ALA A 423 8.87 -2.53 25.50
C ALA A 423 7.64 -1.59 25.50
N GLU A 424 7.06 -1.31 26.66
CA GLU A 424 5.81 -0.53 26.76
C GLU A 424 5.95 0.93 26.30
N ASP A 425 7.18 1.46 26.26
CA ASP A 425 7.48 2.84 25.87
C ASP A 425 7.61 3.07 24.36
N VAL A 426 7.47 2.04 23.52
CA VAL A 426 7.70 2.17 22.06
C VAL A 426 6.78 3.18 21.40
N GLU A 427 5.49 3.21 21.78
CA GLU A 427 4.55 4.18 21.21
C GLU A 427 4.95 5.62 21.55
N ASP A 428 5.30 5.90 22.80
CA ASP A 428 5.68 7.24 23.24
C ASP A 428 7.03 7.67 22.63
N ARG A 429 7.98 6.75 22.49
CA ARG A 429 9.27 7.05 21.81
C ARG A 429 9.05 7.41 20.35
N ILE A 430 8.21 6.68 19.64
CA ILE A 430 7.86 6.99 18.24
C ILE A 430 7.13 8.33 18.17
N ALA A 431 6.12 8.55 19.01
CA ALA A 431 5.34 9.78 19.01
C ALA A 431 6.20 11.01 19.34
N ASN A 432 7.04 10.92 20.38
CA ASN A 432 7.96 12.00 20.74
C ASN A 432 8.90 12.35 19.59
N LYS A 433 9.42 11.33 18.87
CA LYS A 433 10.27 11.57 17.71
C LYS A 433 9.50 12.22 16.55
N VAL A 434 8.27 11.81 16.28
CA VAL A 434 7.41 12.48 15.28
C VAL A 434 7.24 13.96 15.63
N HIS A 435 6.90 14.29 16.87
CA HIS A 435 6.77 15.69 17.32
C HIS A 435 8.07 16.48 17.22
N GLU A 436 9.19 15.87 17.59
CA GLU A 436 10.51 16.49 17.45
C GLU A 436 10.83 16.83 16.00
N LEU A 437 10.68 15.85 15.09
CA LEU A 437 10.91 16.04 13.66
C LEU A 437 9.94 17.04 13.04
N TYR A 438 8.66 16.99 13.44
CA TYR A 438 7.65 17.94 12.98
C TYR A 438 8.03 19.38 13.33
N LYS A 439 8.42 19.61 14.59
CA LYS A 439 8.85 20.94 15.09
C LYS A 439 10.14 21.42 14.44
N LYS A 440 11.07 20.51 14.12
CA LYS A 440 12.34 20.83 13.44
C LYS A 440 12.12 21.36 12.02
N LEU A 441 10.97 21.09 11.41
CA LEU A 441 10.62 21.50 10.04
C LEU A 441 9.79 22.81 9.98
N ASP A 442 9.44 23.41 11.11
CA ASP A 442 8.85 24.75 11.18
C ASP A 442 9.94 25.81 10.93
#